data_384a4b30a5c65ca3c021b90fef4aa433
#
_entry.id   384a4b30a5c65ca3c021b90fef4aa433
#
_cell.length_a   1.000
_cell.length_b   1.000
_cell.length_c   1.000
_cell.angle_alpha   90.00
_cell.angle_beta   90.00
_cell.angle_gamma   90.00
#
_symmetry.space_group_name_H-M   'P 1'
#
loop_
_entity.id
_entity.type
_entity.pdbx_description
1 polymer ?
#
loop_
_entity_poly.entity_id
_entity_poly.type
_entity_poly.pdbx_seq_one_letter_code
_entity_poly.pdbx_strand_id
1 'polypeptide(L)'
;MLGSLPNLVEDSITLGTKAHPSQPNGLSPQGIRSQIQTSLQAMKVSTVNEFYLHQPDDEHSLLDSLKTLNELVEEGTISTIGMSNYHASEVQRAFDLCNEHGLAKPSVYQGLYNPLNRCVEDELLPVLRNNGCSFVAYNPLAAGLLTGKHLAAGEVKEGRFKNNPNYLPRFYTPANFQALELIQSACEEANISMVEASYRWLLRHSALGIDNDDGSGDGVLVGASSLQQLEENLRCCGRAKDAENGKLPQPVLDAFEAAWEIILNDKTSGPFPYWRSYSSDMPGKESLDLGASYNAAKAK
;
A
#
# COMPACT_ATOMS: atom_id res chain seq x y z
N MET A 1 -13.66 -0.65 -17.76
CA MET A 1 -12.87 0.57 -18.11
C MET A 1 -11.52 0.20 -18.71
N LEU A 2 -10.57 -0.48 -18.02
CA LEU A 2 -9.28 -0.85 -18.63
C LEU A 2 -9.44 -1.68 -19.91
N GLY A 3 -10.28 -2.71 -19.93
CA GLY A 3 -10.52 -3.56 -21.10
C GLY A 3 -11.17 -2.87 -22.31
N SER A 4 -11.47 -1.58 -22.24
CA SER A 4 -11.91 -0.77 -23.38
C SER A 4 -10.78 0.08 -23.99
N LEU A 5 -9.60 0.08 -23.39
CA LEU A 5 -8.44 0.79 -23.94
C LEU A 5 -7.88 -0.03 -25.12
N PRO A 6 -7.70 0.58 -26.30
CA PRO A 6 -6.92 -0.04 -27.37
C PRO A 6 -5.49 -0.17 -26.85
N ASN A 7 -4.78 -1.19 -27.06
CA ASN A 7 -3.35 -1.33 -26.70
C ASN A 7 -3.03 -1.54 -25.22
N LEU A 8 -3.97 -2.07 -24.43
CA LEU A 8 -3.70 -2.40 -23.01
C LEU A 8 -2.56 -3.45 -22.86
N VAL A 9 -2.23 -4.17 -23.91
CA VAL A 9 -1.26 -5.28 -23.94
C VAL A 9 0.02 -4.90 -24.70
N GLU A 10 0.21 -3.64 -25.08
CA GLU A 10 1.47 -3.21 -25.69
C GLU A 10 2.63 -3.26 -24.69
N ASP A 11 3.80 -3.63 -25.18
CA ASP A 11 5.01 -4.12 -24.48
C ASP A 11 5.57 -3.29 -23.31
N SER A 12 4.95 -2.19 -22.94
CA SER A 12 5.43 -1.30 -21.87
C SER A 12 4.52 -1.22 -20.62
N ILE A 13 3.38 -1.91 -20.63
CA ILE A 13 2.41 -1.82 -19.52
C ILE A 13 2.38 -3.12 -18.72
N THR A 14 2.78 -3.03 -17.44
CA THR A 14 2.62 -4.12 -16.48
C THR A 14 1.22 -4.06 -15.87
N LEU A 15 0.46 -5.16 -16.00
CA LEU A 15 -0.88 -5.25 -15.42
C LEU A 15 -0.85 -6.02 -14.11
N GLY A 16 -1.48 -5.44 -13.08
CA GLY A 16 -1.67 -6.09 -11.79
C GLY A 16 -3.14 -6.10 -11.35
N THR A 17 -3.56 -7.16 -10.66
CA THR A 17 -4.87 -7.25 -10.01
C THR A 17 -4.79 -8.05 -8.72
N LYS A 18 -5.90 -8.18 -8.00
CA LYS A 18 -5.91 -8.78 -6.64
C LYS A 18 -7.09 -9.73 -6.46
N ALA A 19 -6.88 -10.78 -5.63
CA ALA A 19 -7.95 -11.54 -5.02
C ALA A 19 -8.27 -10.98 -3.63
N HIS A 20 -9.55 -10.86 -3.30
CA HIS A 20 -10.02 -10.32 -2.03
C HIS A 20 -10.84 -11.34 -1.25
N PRO A 21 -10.61 -11.54 0.08
CA PRO A 21 -11.31 -12.55 0.87
C PRO A 21 -12.83 -12.31 0.99
N SER A 22 -13.32 -11.08 0.83
CA SER A 22 -14.76 -10.79 0.86
C SER A 22 -15.52 -11.16 -0.43
N GLN A 23 -14.82 -11.64 -1.46
CA GLN A 23 -15.47 -12.16 -2.65
C GLN A 23 -15.96 -13.60 -2.42
N PRO A 24 -16.91 -14.11 -3.22
CA PRO A 24 -17.38 -15.48 -3.07
C PRO A 24 -16.23 -16.50 -3.04
N ASN A 25 -16.25 -17.40 -2.06
CA ASN A 25 -15.21 -18.39 -1.76
C ASN A 25 -13.85 -17.80 -1.31
N GLY A 26 -13.79 -16.50 -0.99
CA GLY A 26 -12.61 -15.86 -0.40
C GLY A 26 -11.31 -16.13 -1.14
N LEU A 27 -10.27 -16.48 -0.37
CA LEU A 27 -8.96 -16.89 -0.89
C LEU A 27 -8.78 -18.41 -0.94
N SER A 28 -9.87 -19.21 -0.96
CA SER A 28 -9.79 -20.62 -1.29
C SER A 28 -9.26 -20.83 -2.72
N PRO A 29 -8.77 -22.02 -3.08
CA PRO A 29 -8.34 -22.34 -4.45
C PRO A 29 -9.38 -21.97 -5.50
N GLN A 30 -10.66 -22.27 -5.25
CA GLN A 30 -11.76 -21.94 -6.14
C GLN A 30 -11.98 -20.41 -6.22
N GLY A 31 -11.94 -19.71 -5.07
CA GLY A 31 -12.13 -18.26 -4.99
C GLY A 31 -11.04 -17.50 -5.75
N ILE A 32 -9.77 -17.85 -5.56
CA ILE A 32 -8.63 -17.26 -6.25
C ILE A 32 -8.77 -17.45 -7.77
N ARG A 33 -9.02 -18.67 -8.23
CA ARG A 33 -9.18 -18.98 -9.67
C ARG A 33 -10.36 -18.25 -10.29
N SER A 34 -11.50 -18.15 -9.61
CA SER A 34 -12.66 -17.41 -10.08
C SER A 34 -12.38 -15.90 -10.21
N GLN A 35 -11.69 -15.33 -9.23
CA GLN A 35 -11.38 -13.88 -9.21
C GLN A 35 -10.37 -13.49 -10.29
N ILE A 36 -9.32 -14.31 -10.53
CA ILE A 36 -8.38 -14.03 -11.63
C ILE A 36 -9.07 -14.14 -12.98
N GLN A 37 -9.88 -15.17 -13.23
CA GLN A 37 -10.62 -15.31 -14.47
C GLN A 37 -11.56 -14.13 -14.74
N THR A 38 -12.29 -13.68 -13.72
CA THR A 38 -13.15 -12.49 -13.78
C THR A 38 -12.35 -11.24 -14.17
N SER A 39 -11.17 -11.07 -13.57
CA SER A 39 -10.28 -9.94 -13.87
C SER A 39 -9.75 -9.99 -15.30
N LEU A 40 -9.29 -11.14 -15.76
CA LEU A 40 -8.80 -11.35 -17.14
C LEU A 40 -9.89 -11.05 -18.18
N GLN A 41 -11.10 -11.57 -17.96
CA GLN A 41 -12.24 -11.31 -18.84
C GLN A 41 -12.60 -9.82 -18.87
N ALA A 42 -12.64 -9.15 -17.71
CA ALA A 42 -12.97 -7.73 -17.62
C ALA A 42 -11.92 -6.84 -18.30
N MET A 43 -10.66 -7.21 -18.22
CA MET A 43 -9.54 -6.51 -18.88
C MET A 43 -9.32 -6.94 -20.33
N LYS A 44 -9.94 -8.05 -20.77
CA LYS A 44 -9.78 -8.65 -22.13
C LYS A 44 -8.33 -9.05 -22.42
N VAL A 45 -7.66 -9.61 -21.43
CA VAL A 45 -6.29 -10.12 -21.53
C VAL A 45 -6.27 -11.60 -21.15
N SER A 46 -5.23 -12.32 -21.56
CA SER A 46 -5.04 -13.73 -21.22
C SER A 46 -4.20 -13.93 -19.96
N THR A 47 -3.38 -12.94 -19.60
CA THR A 47 -2.42 -13.02 -18.49
C THR A 47 -2.31 -11.66 -17.79
N VAL A 48 -1.84 -11.65 -16.56
CA VAL A 48 -1.40 -10.45 -15.85
C VAL A 48 0.01 -10.65 -15.29
N ASN A 49 0.73 -9.56 -15.08
CA ASN A 49 2.08 -9.62 -14.53
C ASN A 49 2.03 -9.88 -13.02
N GLU A 50 1.23 -9.13 -12.28
CA GLU A 50 1.16 -9.21 -10.83
C GLU A 50 -0.22 -9.63 -10.35
N PHE A 51 -0.26 -10.61 -9.45
CA PHE A 51 -1.50 -11.00 -8.80
C PHE A 51 -1.33 -11.08 -7.30
N TYR A 52 -2.10 -10.26 -6.58
CA TYR A 52 -1.93 -10.07 -5.15
C TYR A 52 -2.99 -10.81 -4.33
N LEU A 53 -2.60 -11.37 -3.19
CA LEU A 53 -3.49 -11.57 -2.06
C LEU A 53 -3.73 -10.22 -1.40
N HIS A 54 -4.97 -9.69 -1.49
CA HIS A 54 -5.29 -8.31 -1.11
C HIS A 54 -5.17 -8.06 0.40
N GLN A 55 -5.50 -9.05 1.20
CA GLN A 55 -5.35 -9.11 2.66
C GLN A 55 -5.52 -10.55 3.13
N PRO A 56 -5.17 -10.88 4.40
CA PRO A 56 -5.40 -12.20 4.98
C PRO A 56 -6.86 -12.62 4.90
N ASP A 57 -7.07 -13.92 4.79
CA ASP A 57 -8.39 -14.55 4.83
C ASP A 57 -8.53 -15.34 6.15
N ASP A 58 -9.46 -14.96 7.00
CA ASP A 58 -9.69 -15.58 8.30
C ASP A 58 -10.47 -16.91 8.21
N GLU A 59 -10.98 -17.27 7.04
CA GLU A 59 -11.70 -18.52 6.75
C GLU A 59 -10.85 -19.54 6.00
N HIS A 60 -9.84 -19.11 5.23
CA HIS A 60 -9.05 -19.98 4.36
C HIS A 60 -7.55 -19.94 4.71
N SER A 61 -6.88 -21.10 4.47
CA SER A 61 -5.46 -21.32 4.74
C SER A 61 -4.57 -20.49 3.80
N LEU A 62 -3.53 -19.86 4.36
CA LEU A 62 -2.50 -19.19 3.56
C LEU A 62 -1.75 -20.18 2.67
N LEU A 63 -1.46 -21.39 3.19
CA LEU A 63 -0.74 -22.41 2.41
C LEU A 63 -1.52 -22.82 1.15
N ASP A 64 -2.84 -23.01 1.25
CA ASP A 64 -3.65 -23.38 0.08
C ASP A 64 -3.74 -22.22 -0.93
N SER A 65 -3.79 -20.99 -0.44
CA SER A 65 -3.71 -19.80 -1.29
C SER A 65 -2.37 -19.75 -2.04
N LEU A 66 -1.23 -19.96 -1.36
CA LEU A 66 0.11 -19.97 -1.97
C LEU A 66 0.28 -21.10 -2.99
N LYS A 67 -0.22 -22.31 -2.71
CA LYS A 67 -0.23 -23.41 -3.68
C LYS A 67 -0.99 -23.05 -4.95
N THR A 68 -2.17 -22.45 -4.79
CA THR A 68 -2.98 -22.03 -5.95
C THR A 68 -2.30 -20.93 -6.77
N LEU A 69 -1.62 -19.99 -6.11
CA LEU A 69 -0.85 -18.96 -6.81
C LEU A 69 0.34 -19.57 -7.55
N ASN A 70 1.03 -20.55 -6.96
CA ASN A 70 2.11 -21.28 -7.62
C ASN A 70 1.60 -21.99 -8.90
N GLU A 71 0.45 -22.67 -8.83
CA GLU A 71 -0.16 -23.29 -10.01
C GLU A 71 -0.43 -22.25 -11.11
N LEU A 72 -0.95 -21.06 -10.76
CA LEU A 72 -1.21 -19.97 -11.73
C LEU A 72 0.09 -19.43 -12.35
N VAL A 73 1.21 -19.44 -11.62
CA VAL A 73 2.54 -19.11 -12.17
C VAL A 73 2.99 -20.18 -13.14
N GLU A 74 2.88 -21.47 -12.79
CA GLU A 74 3.25 -22.58 -13.66
C GLU A 74 2.40 -22.65 -14.94
N GLU A 75 1.11 -22.30 -14.85
CA GLU A 75 0.20 -22.16 -15.97
C GLU A 75 0.51 -20.94 -16.86
N GLY A 76 1.38 -20.03 -16.42
CA GLY A 76 1.69 -18.78 -17.11
C GLY A 76 0.55 -17.75 -17.09
N THR A 77 -0.46 -17.95 -16.22
CA THR A 77 -1.59 -17.02 -16.06
C THR A 77 -1.16 -15.73 -15.34
N ILE A 78 -0.24 -15.85 -14.39
CA ILE A 78 0.39 -14.73 -13.68
C ILE A 78 1.92 -14.89 -13.73
N SER A 79 2.66 -13.79 -13.68
CA SER A 79 4.12 -13.83 -13.63
C SER A 79 4.68 -13.65 -12.22
N THR A 80 3.99 -12.90 -11.37
CA THR A 80 4.47 -12.46 -10.06
C THR A 80 3.39 -12.59 -9.00
N ILE A 81 3.76 -13.17 -7.87
CA ILE A 81 2.91 -13.25 -6.67
C ILE A 81 3.15 -12.01 -5.81
N GLY A 82 2.06 -11.32 -5.46
CA GLY A 82 2.07 -10.20 -4.55
C GLY A 82 1.29 -10.46 -3.26
N MET A 83 1.65 -9.73 -2.20
CA MET A 83 0.91 -9.69 -0.93
C MET A 83 0.58 -8.25 -0.54
N SER A 84 -0.47 -8.06 0.26
CA SER A 84 -0.88 -6.74 0.74
C SER A 84 -1.66 -6.84 2.05
N ASN A 85 -1.43 -5.93 2.98
CA ASN A 85 -2.13 -5.86 4.27
C ASN A 85 -1.94 -7.09 5.20
N TYR A 86 -0.86 -7.83 5.04
CA TYR A 86 -0.41 -8.89 5.94
C TYR A 86 0.58 -8.33 6.97
N HIS A 87 0.53 -8.82 8.21
CA HIS A 87 1.53 -8.51 9.23
C HIS A 87 2.89 -9.12 8.87
N ALA A 88 3.99 -8.49 9.32
CA ALA A 88 5.36 -8.94 9.05
C ALA A 88 5.60 -10.42 9.39
N SER A 89 5.07 -10.89 10.53
CA SER A 89 5.18 -12.31 10.93
C SER A 89 4.49 -13.27 9.97
N GLU A 90 3.36 -12.88 9.40
CA GLU A 90 2.65 -13.70 8.43
C GLU A 90 3.30 -13.64 7.03
N VAL A 91 3.91 -12.50 6.68
CA VAL A 91 4.74 -12.40 5.48
C VAL A 91 5.97 -13.29 5.59
N GLN A 92 6.67 -13.30 6.75
CA GLN A 92 7.78 -14.23 6.96
C GLN A 92 7.30 -15.68 6.85
N ARG A 93 6.16 -16.02 7.49
CA ARG A 93 5.55 -17.35 7.38
C ARG A 93 5.22 -17.73 5.94
N ALA A 94 4.77 -16.79 5.10
CA ALA A 94 4.53 -17.06 3.67
C ALA A 94 5.82 -17.49 2.96
N PHE A 95 6.94 -16.83 3.23
CA PHE A 95 8.25 -17.23 2.69
C PHE A 95 8.70 -18.59 3.20
N ASP A 96 8.50 -18.88 4.50
CA ASP A 96 8.86 -20.16 5.10
C ASP A 96 8.05 -21.30 4.48
N LEU A 97 6.74 -21.12 4.31
CA LEU A 97 5.85 -22.08 3.63
C LEU A 97 6.26 -22.30 2.17
N CYS A 98 6.61 -21.25 1.45
CA CYS A 98 7.11 -21.39 0.09
C CYS A 98 8.42 -22.18 0.02
N ASN A 99 9.35 -21.93 0.94
CA ASN A 99 10.60 -22.69 1.04
C ASN A 99 10.36 -24.16 1.36
N GLU A 100 9.50 -24.44 2.35
CA GLU A 100 9.18 -25.81 2.80
C GLU A 100 8.52 -26.64 1.70
N HIS A 101 7.64 -26.03 0.92
CA HIS A 101 6.85 -26.72 -0.09
C HIS A 101 7.36 -26.56 -1.53
N GLY A 102 8.49 -25.86 -1.73
CA GLY A 102 9.06 -25.64 -3.07
C GLY A 102 8.19 -24.76 -3.98
N LEU A 103 7.46 -23.79 -3.41
CA LEU A 103 6.54 -22.91 -4.14
C LEU A 103 7.24 -21.64 -4.61
N ALA A 104 6.71 -21.02 -5.65
CA ALA A 104 7.07 -19.67 -6.06
C ALA A 104 6.81 -18.68 -4.91
N LYS A 105 7.80 -17.84 -4.62
CA LYS A 105 7.72 -16.86 -3.53
C LYS A 105 7.03 -15.58 -3.96
N PRO A 106 6.32 -14.88 -3.05
CA PRO A 106 5.96 -13.49 -3.28
C PRO A 106 7.20 -12.65 -3.55
N SER A 107 7.17 -11.81 -4.58
CA SER A 107 8.29 -10.93 -4.93
C SER A 107 7.92 -9.44 -4.87
N VAL A 108 6.66 -9.14 -4.58
CA VAL A 108 6.19 -7.76 -4.37
C VAL A 108 5.19 -7.70 -3.22
N TYR A 109 5.36 -6.69 -2.36
CA TYR A 109 4.41 -6.37 -1.29
C TYR A 109 3.85 -4.96 -1.50
N GLN A 110 2.52 -4.81 -1.47
CA GLN A 110 1.88 -3.50 -1.56
C GLN A 110 1.38 -3.08 -0.18
N GLY A 111 1.93 -1.99 0.39
CA GLY A 111 1.66 -1.56 1.76
C GLY A 111 1.33 -0.09 1.94
N LEU A 112 0.66 0.23 3.06
CA LEU A 112 0.42 1.60 3.49
C LEU A 112 1.75 2.22 3.92
N TYR A 113 2.16 3.28 3.24
CA TYR A 113 3.37 4.00 3.60
C TYR A 113 3.36 5.44 3.09
N ASN A 114 3.59 6.39 3.98
CA ASN A 114 3.67 7.82 3.69
C ASN A 114 4.25 8.55 4.92
N PRO A 115 4.55 9.86 4.86
CA PRO A 115 5.12 10.60 6.00
C PRO A 115 4.32 10.55 7.31
N LEU A 116 3.00 10.31 7.24
CA LEU A 116 2.11 10.20 8.42
C LEU A 116 1.87 8.76 8.87
N ASN A 117 2.44 7.76 8.19
CA ASN A 117 2.34 6.36 8.58
C ASN A 117 3.58 5.59 8.12
N ARG A 118 4.46 5.30 9.07
CA ARG A 118 5.77 4.68 8.86
C ARG A 118 5.90 3.32 9.56
N CYS A 119 4.80 2.73 10.02
CA CYS A 119 4.78 1.47 10.78
C CYS A 119 5.47 0.28 10.09
N VAL A 120 5.66 0.33 8.78
CA VAL A 120 6.31 -0.75 8.01
C VAL A 120 7.83 -0.78 8.17
N GLU A 121 8.45 0.32 8.67
CA GLU A 121 9.91 0.48 8.66
C GLU A 121 10.62 -0.51 9.58
N ASP A 122 10.09 -0.73 10.79
CA ASP A 122 10.76 -1.50 11.84
C ASP A 122 10.63 -3.02 11.66
N GLU A 123 9.51 -3.51 11.15
CA GLU A 123 9.20 -4.94 11.10
C GLU A 123 9.08 -5.48 9.67
N LEU A 124 8.26 -4.86 8.84
CA LEU A 124 7.92 -5.40 7.53
C LEU A 124 9.04 -5.22 6.51
N LEU A 125 9.59 -4.02 6.37
CA LEU A 125 10.66 -3.77 5.40
C LEU A 125 11.88 -4.68 5.60
N PRO A 126 12.38 -4.93 6.83
CA PRO A 126 13.43 -5.91 7.07
C PRO A 126 13.09 -7.33 6.58
N VAL A 127 11.87 -7.80 6.83
CA VAL A 127 11.41 -9.12 6.33
C VAL A 127 11.43 -9.17 4.81
N LEU A 128 10.92 -8.15 4.13
CA LEU A 128 10.91 -8.08 2.68
C LEU A 128 12.33 -8.06 2.09
N ARG A 129 13.23 -7.24 2.65
CA ARG A 129 14.63 -7.15 2.21
C ARG A 129 15.36 -8.49 2.33
N ASN A 130 15.19 -9.18 3.47
CA ASN A 130 15.81 -10.48 3.71
C ASN A 130 15.34 -11.56 2.72
N ASN A 131 14.18 -11.38 2.11
CA ASN A 131 13.58 -12.32 1.17
C ASN A 131 13.61 -11.84 -0.30
N GLY A 132 14.26 -10.71 -0.62
CA GLY A 132 14.34 -10.18 -1.98
C GLY A 132 12.97 -9.74 -2.54
N CYS A 133 12.08 -9.26 -1.66
CA CYS A 133 10.72 -8.83 -2.02
C CYS A 133 10.65 -7.30 -2.06
N SER A 134 10.21 -6.74 -3.18
CA SER A 134 10.04 -5.30 -3.36
C SER A 134 8.80 -4.78 -2.60
N PHE A 135 8.85 -3.50 -2.21
CA PHE A 135 7.73 -2.83 -1.56
C PHE A 135 7.12 -1.75 -2.46
N VAL A 136 5.80 -1.71 -2.57
CA VAL A 136 5.08 -0.67 -3.31
C VAL A 136 4.17 0.10 -2.35
N ALA A 137 4.50 1.38 -2.12
CA ALA A 137 3.77 2.25 -1.21
C ALA A 137 2.42 2.67 -1.79
N TYR A 138 1.31 2.36 -1.11
CA TYR A 138 0.02 2.96 -1.43
C TYR A 138 -0.35 4.07 -0.45
N ASN A 139 -1.30 4.94 -0.83
CA ASN A 139 -1.68 6.16 -0.11
C ASN A 139 -0.50 7.12 0.16
N PRO A 140 0.31 7.46 -0.86
CA PRO A 140 1.46 8.36 -0.70
C PRO A 140 1.09 9.73 -0.13
N LEU A 141 -0.15 10.17 -0.34
CA LEU A 141 -0.70 11.43 0.16
C LEU A 141 -1.66 11.24 1.35
N ALA A 142 -1.52 10.14 2.12
CA ALA A 142 -2.37 9.84 3.28
C ALA A 142 -3.87 10.01 2.96
N ALA A 143 -4.32 9.34 1.90
CA ALA A 143 -5.70 9.42 1.37
C ALA A 143 -6.16 10.84 0.97
N GLY A 144 -5.27 11.79 0.88
CA GLY A 144 -5.53 13.18 0.51
C GLY A 144 -5.27 14.20 1.63
N LEU A 145 -4.92 13.79 2.85
CA LEU A 145 -4.56 14.73 3.93
C LEU A 145 -3.36 15.60 3.55
N LEU A 146 -2.33 14.99 2.97
CA LEU A 146 -1.11 15.68 2.53
C LEU A 146 -1.30 16.55 1.26
N THR A 147 -2.54 16.77 0.83
CA THR A 147 -2.85 17.75 -0.23
C THR A 147 -3.05 19.16 0.30
N GLY A 148 -3.11 19.36 1.62
CA GLY A 148 -3.41 20.66 2.25
C GLY A 148 -4.88 21.09 2.19
N LYS A 149 -5.78 20.25 1.66
CA LYS A 149 -7.23 20.56 1.59
C LYS A 149 -7.99 20.34 2.89
N HIS A 150 -7.42 19.59 3.82
CA HIS A 150 -8.02 19.17 5.09
C HIS A 150 -7.08 19.53 6.24
N LEU A 151 -7.07 20.79 6.67
CA LEU A 151 -6.15 21.29 7.68
C LEU A 151 -6.75 21.42 9.07
N ALA A 152 -8.05 21.19 9.21
CA ALA A 152 -8.72 21.18 10.50
C ALA A 152 -9.85 20.14 10.52
N ALA A 153 -10.16 19.62 11.70
CA ALA A 153 -11.32 18.77 11.92
C ALA A 153 -12.60 19.59 11.63
N GLY A 154 -13.28 19.26 10.57
CA GLY A 154 -14.52 19.92 10.15
C GLY A 154 -15.42 19.01 9.34
N GLU A 155 -16.61 19.49 8.95
CA GLU A 155 -17.51 18.73 8.09
C GLU A 155 -16.88 18.48 6.72
N VAL A 156 -16.73 17.20 6.38
CA VAL A 156 -16.21 16.80 5.07
C VAL A 156 -17.32 16.87 4.03
N LYS A 157 -17.28 17.88 3.18
CA LYS A 157 -18.32 18.14 2.16
C LYS A 157 -18.16 17.27 0.91
N GLU A 158 -16.96 16.85 0.59
CA GLU A 158 -16.63 16.11 -0.65
C GLU A 158 -15.37 15.25 -0.49
N GLY A 159 -15.12 14.39 -1.48
CA GLY A 159 -13.91 13.58 -1.55
C GLY A 159 -14.00 12.26 -0.76
N ARG A 160 -12.84 11.63 -0.59
CA ARG A 160 -12.72 10.27 -0.06
C ARG A 160 -13.18 10.12 1.39
N PHE A 161 -13.12 11.17 2.17
CA PHE A 161 -13.51 11.18 3.57
C PHE A 161 -15.02 11.39 3.79
N LYS A 162 -15.76 11.89 2.79
CA LYS A 162 -17.18 12.17 2.93
C LYS A 162 -17.97 10.91 3.27
N ASN A 163 -18.55 10.87 4.49
CA ASN A 163 -19.36 9.76 4.99
C ASN A 163 -18.69 8.38 4.84
N ASN A 164 -17.35 8.32 4.91
CA ASN A 164 -16.61 7.09 4.72
C ASN A 164 -16.07 6.56 6.07
N PRO A 165 -16.78 5.62 6.71
CA PRO A 165 -16.40 5.08 8.01
C PRO A 165 -15.07 4.30 7.98
N ASN A 166 -14.59 3.93 6.79
CA ASN A 166 -13.32 3.24 6.65
C ASN A 166 -12.12 4.19 6.65
N TYR A 167 -12.31 5.46 6.26
CA TYR A 167 -11.22 6.43 6.15
C TYR A 167 -11.18 7.43 7.30
N LEU A 168 -12.34 7.86 7.82
CA LEU A 168 -12.40 8.85 8.90
C LEU A 168 -11.62 8.43 10.15
N PRO A 169 -11.81 7.22 10.74
CA PRO A 169 -11.09 6.83 11.94
C PRO A 169 -9.57 6.69 11.75
N ARG A 170 -9.12 6.50 10.50
CA ARG A 170 -7.72 6.27 10.17
C ARG A 170 -6.92 7.56 10.04
N PHE A 171 -7.57 8.57 9.47
CA PHE A 171 -6.87 9.75 8.99
C PHE A 171 -7.37 11.04 9.66
N TYR A 172 -8.63 11.07 10.12
CA TYR A 172 -9.24 12.25 10.72
C TYR A 172 -9.08 12.26 12.25
N THR A 173 -7.84 12.16 12.71
CA THR A 173 -7.49 12.17 14.14
C THR A 173 -6.88 13.51 14.54
N PRO A 174 -7.02 13.93 15.82
CA PRO A 174 -6.36 15.15 16.31
C PRO A 174 -4.85 15.16 16.08
N ALA A 175 -4.18 14.01 16.29
CA ALA A 175 -2.75 13.86 16.06
C ALA A 175 -2.36 14.12 14.59
N ASN A 176 -3.14 13.58 13.63
CA ASN A 176 -2.90 13.86 12.22
C ASN A 176 -3.05 15.34 11.87
N PHE A 177 -4.03 16.04 12.43
CA PHE A 177 -4.20 17.48 12.18
C PHE A 177 -3.06 18.31 12.77
N GLN A 178 -2.61 17.98 14.00
CA GLN A 178 -1.44 18.62 14.59
C GLN A 178 -0.17 18.39 13.74
N ALA A 179 0.02 17.16 13.26
CA ALA A 179 1.11 16.82 12.35
C ALA A 179 1.04 17.60 11.03
N LEU A 180 -0.16 17.77 10.46
CA LEU A 180 -0.37 18.52 9.22
C LEU A 180 -0.03 20.00 9.38
N GLU A 181 -0.33 20.64 10.53
CA GLU A 181 0.02 22.04 10.80
C GLU A 181 1.54 22.26 10.74
N LEU A 182 2.33 21.36 11.33
CA LEU A 182 3.80 21.45 11.27
C LEU A 182 4.33 21.31 9.85
N ILE A 183 3.83 20.31 9.12
CA ILE A 183 4.26 20.05 7.74
C ILE A 183 3.88 21.24 6.84
N GLN A 184 2.68 21.78 7.01
CA GLN A 184 2.22 22.91 6.23
C GLN A 184 3.11 24.15 6.44
N SER A 185 3.36 24.53 7.70
CA SER A 185 4.21 25.67 8.03
C SER A 185 5.60 25.56 7.39
N ALA A 186 6.26 24.42 7.56
CA ALA A 186 7.58 24.19 6.98
C ALA A 186 7.58 24.18 5.44
N CYS A 187 6.53 23.65 4.82
CA CYS A 187 6.37 23.66 3.37
C CYS A 187 6.12 25.07 2.81
N GLU A 188 5.31 25.89 3.49
CA GLU A 188 5.05 27.28 3.13
C GLU A 188 6.32 28.13 3.20
N GLU A 189 7.09 28.02 4.28
CA GLU A 189 8.38 28.70 4.44
C GLU A 189 9.40 28.29 3.36
N ALA A 190 9.38 27.01 2.96
CA ALA A 190 10.24 26.51 1.89
C ALA A 190 9.72 26.77 0.47
N ASN A 191 8.52 27.35 0.33
CA ASN A 191 7.81 27.51 -0.94
C ASN A 191 7.67 26.20 -1.75
N ILE A 192 7.35 25.11 -1.05
CA ILE A 192 7.13 23.77 -1.62
C ILE A 192 5.70 23.34 -1.25
N SER A 193 4.92 22.79 -2.21
CA SER A 193 3.62 22.24 -1.87
C SER A 193 3.75 20.96 -1.02
N MET A 194 2.78 20.70 -0.11
CA MET A 194 2.77 19.47 0.69
C MET A 194 2.73 18.21 -0.20
N VAL A 195 2.08 18.25 -1.35
CA VAL A 195 2.06 17.18 -2.35
C VAL A 195 3.47 16.91 -2.86
N GLU A 196 4.18 17.94 -3.29
CA GLU A 196 5.55 17.83 -3.77
C GLU A 196 6.49 17.34 -2.66
N ALA A 197 6.38 17.92 -1.46
CA ALA A 197 7.18 17.50 -0.31
C ALA A 197 6.97 16.01 0.01
N SER A 198 5.72 15.53 0.00
CA SER A 198 5.41 14.12 0.29
C SER A 198 6.00 13.15 -0.74
N TYR A 199 5.91 13.44 -2.04
CA TYR A 199 6.54 12.61 -3.06
C TYR A 199 8.07 12.67 -3.02
N ARG A 200 8.66 13.85 -2.76
CA ARG A 200 10.12 13.98 -2.58
C ARG A 200 10.60 13.22 -1.36
N TRP A 201 9.85 13.25 -0.26
CA TRP A 201 10.15 12.46 0.94
C TRP A 201 10.12 10.96 0.62
N LEU A 202 9.05 10.45 0.02
CA LEU A 202 8.91 9.04 -0.33
C LEU A 202 10.03 8.55 -1.26
N LEU A 203 10.37 9.33 -2.29
CA LEU A 203 11.28 8.90 -3.34
C LEU A 203 12.77 9.16 -3.02
N ARG A 204 13.09 9.96 -1.98
CA ARG A 204 14.48 10.37 -1.69
C ARG A 204 14.90 10.25 -0.24
N HIS A 205 13.97 10.26 0.71
CA HIS A 205 14.29 10.38 2.13
C HIS A 205 13.66 9.27 2.98
N SER A 206 12.76 8.48 2.42
CA SER A 206 12.12 7.37 3.11
C SER A 206 13.00 6.12 3.13
N ALA A 207 12.51 5.06 3.78
CA ALA A 207 13.18 3.76 3.81
C ALA A 207 13.01 2.94 2.51
N LEU A 208 12.43 3.53 1.44
CA LEU A 208 12.26 2.85 0.15
C LEU A 208 13.60 2.77 -0.62
N GLY A 209 13.90 1.62 -1.17
CA GLY A 209 15.02 1.39 -2.09
C GLY A 209 14.59 1.62 -3.55
N ILE A 210 14.44 2.89 -3.95
CA ILE A 210 13.92 3.26 -5.27
C ILE A 210 14.93 3.06 -6.41
N ASP A 211 16.22 3.23 -6.13
CA ASP A 211 17.28 3.32 -7.13
C ASP A 211 18.09 2.02 -7.27
N ASN A 212 17.43 0.86 -7.29
CA ASN A 212 18.12 -0.38 -7.59
C ASN A 212 18.32 -0.51 -9.11
N ASP A 213 19.58 -0.65 -9.55
CA ASP A 213 19.99 -0.73 -10.97
C ASP A 213 19.39 -1.94 -11.72
N ASP A 214 18.94 -2.96 -11.00
CA ASP A 214 18.36 -4.20 -11.55
C ASP A 214 16.84 -4.15 -11.76
N GLY A 215 16.20 -3.01 -11.47
CA GLY A 215 14.76 -2.85 -11.58
C GLY A 215 13.94 -3.54 -10.48
N SER A 216 14.61 -4.15 -9.48
CA SER A 216 13.98 -4.79 -8.32
C SER A 216 13.64 -3.80 -7.21
N GLY A 217 13.73 -2.51 -7.50
CA GLY A 217 13.49 -1.43 -6.54
C GLY A 217 12.05 -1.32 -6.07
N ASP A 218 11.90 -0.60 -4.97
CA ASP A 218 10.58 -0.26 -4.44
C ASP A 218 9.86 0.75 -5.33
N GLY A 219 8.55 0.85 -5.13
CA GLY A 219 7.72 1.75 -5.91
C GLY A 219 6.71 2.55 -5.09
N VAL A 220 6.10 3.53 -5.74
CA VAL A 220 5.01 4.33 -5.17
C VAL A 220 3.81 4.30 -6.12
N LEU A 221 2.63 3.96 -5.60
CA LEU A 221 1.39 4.03 -6.36
C LEU A 221 0.88 5.47 -6.42
N VAL A 222 0.79 5.98 -7.63
CA VAL A 222 0.22 7.30 -7.90
C VAL A 222 -1.27 7.16 -8.20
N GLY A 223 -2.12 7.64 -7.28
CA GLY A 223 -3.57 7.69 -7.45
C GLY A 223 -4.04 9.11 -7.76
N ALA A 224 -5.03 9.25 -8.64
CA ALA A 224 -5.64 10.53 -8.97
C ALA A 224 -7.13 10.36 -9.28
N SER A 225 -7.95 11.37 -8.99
CA SER A 225 -9.37 11.43 -9.34
C SER A 225 -9.66 12.31 -10.54
N SER A 226 -8.64 13.02 -11.06
CA SER A 226 -8.69 13.82 -12.28
C SER A 226 -7.35 13.79 -13.01
N LEU A 227 -7.38 14.10 -14.31
CA LEU A 227 -6.18 14.19 -15.12
C LEU A 227 -5.21 15.24 -14.59
N GLN A 228 -5.72 16.40 -14.17
CA GLN A 228 -4.92 17.47 -13.57
C GLN A 228 -4.15 17.00 -12.31
N GLN A 229 -4.81 16.25 -11.43
CA GLN A 229 -4.14 15.66 -10.25
C GLN A 229 -3.07 14.64 -10.64
N LEU A 230 -3.33 13.82 -11.67
CA LEU A 230 -2.34 12.88 -12.18
C LEU A 230 -1.11 13.61 -12.71
N GLU A 231 -1.29 14.62 -13.54
CA GLU A 231 -0.20 15.45 -14.08
C GLU A 231 0.61 16.12 -12.97
N GLU A 232 -0.05 16.70 -11.97
CA GLU A 232 0.61 17.29 -10.80
C GLU A 232 1.44 16.26 -10.02
N ASN A 233 0.86 15.11 -9.71
CA ASN A 233 1.53 14.04 -8.99
C ASN A 233 2.76 13.53 -9.75
N LEU A 234 2.62 13.29 -11.06
CA LEU A 234 3.74 12.83 -11.91
C LEU A 234 4.85 13.90 -12.01
N ARG A 235 4.48 15.19 -12.09
CA ARG A 235 5.45 16.29 -12.06
C ARG A 235 6.22 16.32 -10.75
N CYS A 236 5.54 16.11 -9.60
CA CYS A 236 6.19 16.03 -8.28
C CYS A 236 7.14 14.83 -8.18
N CYS A 237 6.74 13.67 -8.71
CA CYS A 237 7.63 12.51 -8.81
C CYS A 237 8.85 12.79 -9.71
N GLY A 238 8.66 13.48 -10.83
CA GLY A 238 9.75 13.88 -11.71
C GLY A 238 10.75 14.82 -11.03
N ARG A 239 10.26 15.79 -10.25
CA ARG A 239 11.13 16.68 -9.44
C ARG A 239 11.93 15.92 -8.38
N ALA A 240 11.33 14.91 -7.75
CA ALA A 240 12.04 14.08 -6.77
C ALA A 240 13.26 13.37 -7.38
N LYS A 241 13.24 13.07 -8.67
CA LYS A 241 14.36 12.43 -9.38
C LYS A 241 15.49 13.38 -9.77
N ASP A 242 15.29 14.70 -9.64
CA ASP A 242 16.32 15.68 -9.91
C ASP A 242 17.46 15.54 -8.89
N ALA A 243 18.69 15.35 -9.37
CA ALA A 243 19.85 15.08 -8.52
C ALA A 243 20.18 16.27 -7.59
N GLU A 244 20.00 17.50 -8.06
CA GLU A 244 20.36 18.72 -7.33
C GLU A 244 19.18 19.24 -6.49
N ASN A 245 17.97 19.29 -7.08
CA ASN A 245 16.81 19.93 -6.49
C ASN A 245 15.77 18.95 -5.92
N GLY A 246 15.98 17.63 -6.07
CA GLY A 246 15.08 16.60 -5.59
C GLY A 246 15.07 16.42 -4.08
N LYS A 247 16.13 16.82 -3.37
CA LYS A 247 16.22 16.75 -1.91
C LYS A 247 15.37 17.82 -1.25
N LEU A 248 14.72 17.47 -0.14
CA LEU A 248 13.99 18.41 0.69
C LEU A 248 14.95 19.26 1.55
N PRO A 249 14.60 20.53 1.82
CA PRO A 249 15.29 21.32 2.84
C PRO A 249 15.16 20.68 4.22
N GLN A 250 16.19 20.84 5.07
CA GLN A 250 16.22 20.23 6.41
C GLN A 250 15.00 20.60 7.27
N PRO A 251 14.52 21.86 7.31
CA PRO A 251 13.32 22.18 8.10
C PRO A 251 12.06 21.40 7.70
N VAL A 252 11.91 21.04 6.41
CA VAL A 252 10.79 20.23 5.93
C VAL A 252 10.97 18.76 6.37
N LEU A 253 12.20 18.25 6.36
CA LEU A 253 12.50 16.91 6.89
C LEU A 253 12.23 16.83 8.38
N ASP A 254 12.69 17.82 9.15
CA ASP A 254 12.46 17.91 10.60
C ASP A 254 10.96 17.96 10.92
N ALA A 255 10.17 18.66 10.10
CA ALA A 255 8.72 18.71 10.25
C ALA A 255 8.06 17.34 9.99
N PHE A 256 8.54 16.55 9.01
CA PHE A 256 8.04 15.19 8.79
C PHE A 256 8.41 14.25 9.94
N GLU A 257 9.61 14.34 10.50
CA GLU A 257 10.01 13.56 11.68
C GLU A 257 9.15 13.92 12.90
N ALA A 258 9.01 15.20 13.21
CA ALA A 258 8.18 15.66 14.33
C ALA A 258 6.70 15.27 14.15
N ALA A 259 6.18 15.34 12.92
CA ALA A 259 4.83 14.91 12.59
C ALA A 259 4.62 13.40 12.85
N TRP A 260 5.58 12.57 12.47
CA TRP A 260 5.53 11.13 12.75
C TRP A 260 5.60 10.84 14.24
N GLU A 261 6.48 11.50 14.97
CA GLU A 261 6.58 11.35 16.45
C GLU A 261 5.28 11.71 17.16
N ILE A 262 4.57 12.76 16.74
CA ILE A 262 3.25 13.12 17.30
C ILE A 262 2.27 11.96 17.12
N ILE A 263 2.20 11.38 15.93
CA ILE A 263 1.27 10.29 15.62
C ILE A 263 1.68 9.00 16.37
N LEU A 264 2.96 8.69 16.40
CA LEU A 264 3.49 7.49 17.05
C LEU A 264 3.22 7.52 18.58
N ASN A 265 3.32 8.69 19.20
CA ASN A 265 3.13 8.88 20.63
C ASN A 265 1.68 9.20 21.03
N ASP A 266 0.74 9.29 20.09
CA ASP A 266 -0.67 9.51 20.42
C ASP A 266 -1.30 8.26 21.05
N LYS A 267 -1.51 8.33 22.37
CA LYS A 267 -2.11 7.22 23.15
C LYS A 267 -3.59 7.00 22.87
N THR A 268 -4.24 7.91 22.16
CA THR A 268 -5.68 7.85 21.90
C THR A 268 -6.00 7.07 20.61
N SER A 269 -5.26 7.37 19.54
CA SER A 269 -5.48 6.77 18.24
C SER A 269 -4.30 5.92 17.80
N GLY A 270 -3.08 6.34 18.14
CA GLY A 270 -1.85 5.74 17.63
C GLY A 270 -1.73 5.80 16.10
N PRO A 271 -0.67 5.25 15.56
CA PRO A 271 -0.56 5.07 14.12
C PRO A 271 -1.52 3.97 13.64
N PHE A 272 -2.11 4.18 12.47
CA PHE A 272 -3.01 3.19 11.89
C PHE A 272 -2.22 1.95 11.44
N PRO A 273 -2.63 0.72 11.84
CA PRO A 273 -1.91 -0.50 11.47
C PRO A 273 -1.87 -0.71 9.95
N TYR A 274 -0.72 -1.18 9.43
CA TYR A 274 -0.55 -1.48 8.01
C TYR A 274 -1.15 -2.83 7.59
N TRP A 275 -1.50 -3.70 8.55
CA TRP A 275 -2.10 -5.02 8.31
C TRP A 275 -3.58 -5.06 8.73
N ARG A 276 -4.29 -6.15 8.37
CA ARG A 276 -5.73 -6.28 8.62
C ARG A 276 -6.08 -7.30 9.69
N SER A 277 -5.80 -8.55 9.41
CA SER A 277 -6.11 -9.71 10.21
C SER A 277 -5.04 -10.76 9.96
N TYR A 278 -5.32 -12.00 10.34
CA TYR A 278 -4.45 -13.13 10.07
C TYR A 278 -5.23 -14.22 9.34
N SER A 279 -4.54 -15.04 8.55
CA SER A 279 -5.12 -16.19 7.86
C SER A 279 -5.65 -17.23 8.85
N SER A 280 -6.59 -18.06 8.41
CA SER A 280 -7.24 -19.04 9.30
C SER A 280 -6.27 -20.00 9.98
N ASP A 281 -5.19 -20.34 9.31
CA ASP A 281 -4.14 -21.26 9.74
C ASP A 281 -2.92 -20.58 10.39
N MET A 282 -3.04 -19.30 10.79
CA MET A 282 -1.96 -18.60 11.51
C MET A 282 -1.81 -19.17 12.92
N PRO A 283 -0.63 -19.69 13.30
CA PRO A 283 -0.39 -20.23 14.64
C PRO A 283 -0.58 -19.19 15.73
N GLY A 284 -1.35 -19.52 16.77
CA GLY A 284 -1.61 -18.62 17.91
C GLY A 284 -2.47 -17.41 17.59
N LYS A 285 -3.23 -17.43 16.50
CA LYS A 285 -4.07 -16.33 16.00
C LYS A 285 -4.93 -15.66 17.09
N GLU A 286 -5.46 -16.46 18.03
CA GLU A 286 -6.35 -15.97 19.09
C GLU A 286 -5.67 -15.05 20.10
N SER A 287 -4.33 -15.08 20.17
CA SER A 287 -3.52 -14.26 21.07
C SER A 287 -2.84 -13.08 20.36
N LEU A 288 -2.99 -12.96 19.03
CA LEU A 288 -2.38 -11.90 18.25
C LEU A 288 -3.27 -10.67 18.20
N ASP A 289 -2.63 -9.50 18.19
CA ASP A 289 -3.33 -8.24 17.98
C ASP A 289 -3.94 -8.21 16.59
N LEU A 290 -5.23 -7.91 16.54
CA LEU A 290 -5.89 -7.68 15.27
C LEU A 290 -5.46 -6.34 14.69
N GLY A 291 -5.09 -6.36 13.43
CA GLY A 291 -4.77 -5.15 12.69
C GLY A 291 -5.99 -4.28 12.41
N ALA A 292 -5.88 -3.45 11.42
CA ALA A 292 -6.94 -2.53 11.01
C ALA A 292 -8.19 -3.27 10.49
N SER A 293 -9.14 -3.57 11.34
CA SER A 293 -10.40 -4.18 10.90
C SER A 293 -11.30 -3.16 10.18
N TYR A 294 -11.89 -3.56 9.05
CA TYR A 294 -13.00 -2.84 8.40
C TYR A 294 -14.35 -3.13 9.09
N ASN A 295 -14.39 -3.32 10.40
CA ASN A 295 -15.60 -3.68 11.12
C ASN A 295 -16.67 -2.57 11.20
N ALA A 296 -16.51 -1.47 10.49
CA ALA A 296 -17.55 -0.45 10.36
C ALA A 296 -18.86 -0.96 9.70
N ALA A 297 -18.83 -2.11 9.03
CA ALA A 297 -20.04 -2.72 8.46
C ALA A 297 -20.83 -3.61 9.45
N LYS A 298 -20.23 -3.98 10.59
CA LYS A 298 -20.89 -4.80 11.63
C LYS A 298 -21.42 -4.00 12.84
N ALA A 299 -21.17 -2.69 12.87
CA ALA A 299 -21.73 -1.79 13.87
C ALA A 299 -23.04 -1.17 13.36
N LYS A 300 -24.04 -2.01 13.10
CA LYS A 300 -25.45 -1.62 12.96
C LYS A 300 -26.29 -2.57 13.77
#